data_4fbe8c2916bff5560b84ea21666a0104
#
_entry.id   4fbe8c2916bff5560b84ea21666a0104
#
_cell.length_a   1.000
_cell.length_b   1.000
_cell.length_c   1.000
_cell.angle_alpha   90.00
_cell.angle_beta   90.00
_cell.angle_gamma   90.00
#
_symmetry.space_group_name_H-M   'P 1'
#
loop_
_entity.id
_entity.type
_entity.pdbx_description
1 polymer ?
#
loop_
_entity_poly.entity_id
_entity_poly.type
_entity_poly.pdbx_seq_one_letter_code
_entity_poly.pdbx_strand_id
1 'polypeptide(L)'
;TEKTTARRFKQENILFFIPWEEGFIGMDNGKLFQISPDLKQVEQIGTLLSGNKNKFGISDQDEFWLYSFLSTDADYFYFQGSVTTQEEIKEFVAIYEKENLELQQIIFVDGMPDSQCIGVDENQIFFTGRTEDGDAVFWLEKETMLEKDAQFHVLQP
;
A
#
# COMPACT_ATOMS: atom_id res chain seq x y z
N THR A 1 20.14 19.04 23.29
CA THR A 1 19.92 19.20 21.84
C THR A 1 19.92 17.82 21.21
N GLU A 2 18.74 17.34 20.82
CA GLU A 2 18.63 16.12 20.02
C GLU A 2 19.33 16.35 18.68
N LYS A 3 20.29 15.51 18.37
CA LYS A 3 20.93 15.51 17.06
C LYS A 3 20.03 14.81 16.06
N THR A 4 19.44 15.56 15.16
CA THR A 4 18.76 14.98 14.00
C THR A 4 19.81 14.33 13.09
N THR A 5 19.72 13.02 12.89
CA THR A 5 20.59 12.29 11.97
C THR A 5 19.85 12.11 10.66
N ALA A 6 20.33 12.74 9.61
CA ALA A 6 19.86 12.50 8.26
C ALA A 6 20.82 11.53 7.55
N ARG A 7 20.30 10.52 6.90
CA ARG A 7 21.08 9.56 6.13
C ARG A 7 20.49 9.39 4.74
N ARG A 8 21.36 9.40 3.73
CA ARG A 8 20.98 9.09 2.35
C ARG A 8 21.35 7.64 2.04
N PHE A 9 20.39 6.86 1.64
CA PHE A 9 20.62 5.52 1.10
C PHE A 9 21.11 5.64 -0.34
N LYS A 10 22.27 5.06 -0.65
CA LYS A 10 22.95 5.31 -1.93
C LYS A 10 22.44 4.47 -3.10
N GLN A 11 21.67 3.45 -2.83
CA GLN A 11 21.37 2.40 -3.83
C GLN A 11 19.93 2.34 -4.29
N GLU A 12 18.97 2.89 -3.52
CA GLU A 12 17.55 2.72 -3.81
C GLU A 12 16.79 4.02 -3.52
N ASN A 13 15.79 4.31 -4.33
CA ASN A 13 14.87 5.40 -4.10
C ASN A 13 13.73 4.93 -3.20
N ILE A 14 14.04 4.56 -1.98
CA ILE A 14 13.02 4.17 -1.01
C ILE A 14 12.16 5.39 -0.73
N LEU A 15 10.97 5.37 -1.31
CA LEU A 15 9.91 6.33 -1.06
C LEU A 15 9.02 5.71 -0.01
N PHE A 16 8.53 6.40 0.93
CA PHE A 16 7.59 5.94 1.93
C PHE A 16 8.05 4.70 2.73
N PHE A 17 8.26 4.90 3.98
CA PHE A 17 8.52 3.82 4.94
C PHE A 17 7.72 4.06 6.21
N ILE A 18 7.32 2.96 6.84
CA ILE A 18 6.58 2.97 8.09
C ILE A 18 7.35 2.20 9.17
N PRO A 19 7.12 2.50 10.45
CA PRO A 19 7.62 1.67 11.53
C PRO A 19 7.15 0.22 11.37
N TRP A 20 8.07 -0.71 11.51
CA TRP A 20 7.78 -2.13 11.40
C TRP A 20 8.78 -2.94 12.22
N GLU A 21 8.26 -3.80 13.12
CA GLU A 21 9.08 -4.52 14.10
C GLU A 21 9.97 -3.54 14.92
N GLU A 22 11.26 -3.82 14.99
CA GLU A 22 12.22 -2.95 15.68
C GLU A 22 12.78 -1.82 14.82
N GLY A 23 12.35 -1.70 13.55
CA GLY A 23 12.87 -0.73 12.59
C GLY A 23 11.79 -0.14 11.70
N PHE A 24 12.05 -0.19 10.40
CA PHE A 24 11.16 0.34 9.38
C PHE A 24 11.10 -0.62 8.20
N ILE A 25 9.96 -0.62 7.51
CA ILE A 25 9.83 -1.21 6.18
C ILE A 25 9.60 -0.12 5.16
N GLY A 26 10.30 -0.20 4.05
CA GLY A 26 10.16 0.74 2.93
C GLY A 26 9.96 0.01 1.62
N MET A 27 9.56 0.75 0.60
CA MET A 27 9.31 0.22 -0.73
C MET A 27 9.96 1.10 -1.81
N ASP A 28 10.54 0.47 -2.81
CA ASP A 28 10.92 1.07 -4.08
C ASP A 28 10.36 0.21 -5.22
N ASN A 29 9.29 0.68 -5.85
CA ASN A 29 8.63 0.07 -6.99
C ASN A 29 8.45 -1.46 -6.86
N GLY A 30 7.77 -1.89 -5.81
CA GLY A 30 7.49 -3.29 -5.52
C GLY A 30 8.61 -4.08 -4.83
N LYS A 31 9.81 -3.52 -4.68
CA LYS A 31 10.86 -4.09 -3.84
C LYS A 31 10.68 -3.63 -2.40
N LEU A 32 10.68 -4.57 -1.47
CA LEU A 32 10.56 -4.30 -0.04
C LEU A 32 11.93 -4.31 0.64
N PHE A 33 12.15 -3.33 1.50
CA PHE A 33 13.39 -3.17 2.25
C PHE A 33 13.09 -3.09 3.74
N GLN A 34 13.87 -3.81 4.51
CA GLN A 34 13.95 -3.61 5.94
C GLN A 34 15.07 -2.63 6.27
N ILE A 35 14.78 -1.68 7.14
CA ILE A 35 15.70 -0.63 7.56
C ILE A 35 15.88 -0.74 9.07
N SER A 36 17.13 -0.82 9.52
CA SER A 36 17.42 -0.90 10.95
C SER A 36 17.02 0.37 11.70
N PRO A 37 16.72 0.28 13.03
CA PRO A 37 16.28 1.44 13.83
C PRO A 37 17.30 2.58 13.84
N ASP A 38 18.59 2.26 13.75
CA ASP A 38 19.69 3.23 13.71
C ASP A 38 19.97 3.75 12.30
N LEU A 39 19.18 3.34 11.31
CA LEU A 39 19.30 3.71 9.90
C LEU A 39 20.65 3.33 9.26
N LYS A 40 21.36 2.35 9.81
CA LYS A 40 22.67 1.96 9.29
C LYS A 40 22.63 0.80 8.30
N GLN A 41 21.59 -0.01 8.39
CA GLN A 41 21.44 -1.18 7.54
C GLN A 41 20.15 -1.07 6.76
N VAL A 42 20.22 -1.40 5.47
CA VAL A 42 19.10 -1.51 4.55
C VAL A 42 19.26 -2.84 3.84
N GLU A 43 18.28 -3.69 3.96
CA GLU A 43 18.27 -5.02 3.36
C GLU A 43 17.01 -5.20 2.52
N GLN A 44 17.14 -5.66 1.29
CA GLN A 44 15.99 -6.07 0.50
C GLN A 44 15.47 -7.40 1.04
N ILE A 45 14.21 -7.41 1.51
CA ILE A 45 13.56 -8.60 2.07
C ILE A 45 12.68 -9.34 1.07
N GLY A 46 12.35 -8.71 -0.04
CA GLY A 46 11.56 -9.36 -1.07
C GLY A 46 11.12 -8.44 -2.20
N THR A 47 10.36 -9.01 -3.11
CA THR A 47 9.72 -8.30 -4.23
C THR A 47 8.26 -8.71 -4.27
N LEU A 48 7.38 -7.71 -4.31
CA LEU A 48 5.94 -7.94 -4.46
C LEU A 48 5.62 -8.57 -5.82
N LEU A 49 4.94 -9.70 -5.81
CA LEU A 49 4.61 -10.45 -7.01
C LEU A 49 3.24 -10.03 -7.56
N SER A 50 3.25 -9.33 -8.68
CA SER A 50 2.04 -8.83 -9.35
C SER A 50 1.67 -9.59 -10.62
N GLY A 51 2.23 -10.79 -10.81
CA GLY A 51 2.00 -11.61 -12.02
C GLY A 51 0.55 -12.07 -12.22
N ASN A 52 -0.27 -12.03 -11.18
CA ASN A 52 -1.69 -12.37 -11.22
C ASN A 52 -2.63 -11.16 -11.32
N LYS A 53 -2.12 -9.95 -11.58
CA LYS A 53 -2.93 -8.72 -11.68
C LYS A 53 -4.06 -8.81 -12.72
N ASN A 54 -3.90 -9.68 -13.73
CA ASN A 54 -4.94 -9.93 -14.74
C ASN A 54 -6.24 -10.48 -14.14
N LYS A 55 -6.20 -11.16 -13.00
CA LYS A 55 -7.40 -11.63 -12.29
C LYS A 55 -8.27 -10.46 -11.80
N PHE A 56 -7.68 -9.28 -11.67
CA PHE A 56 -8.34 -8.07 -11.19
C PHE A 56 -8.66 -7.08 -12.33
N GLY A 57 -8.60 -7.55 -13.59
CA GLY A 57 -8.92 -6.73 -14.76
C GLY A 57 -7.80 -5.79 -15.22
N ILE A 58 -6.57 -5.99 -14.74
CA ILE A 58 -5.41 -5.21 -15.16
C ILE A 58 -4.64 -5.99 -16.21
N SER A 59 -4.51 -5.42 -17.41
CA SER A 59 -3.78 -5.98 -18.54
C SER A 59 -2.27 -5.85 -18.35
N ASP A 60 -1.50 -6.70 -19.01
CA ASP A 60 -0.03 -6.56 -19.08
C ASP A 60 0.43 -5.33 -19.87
N GLN A 61 -0.47 -4.74 -20.65
CA GLN A 61 -0.21 -3.50 -21.40
C GLN A 61 -0.50 -2.24 -20.59
N ASP A 62 -1.21 -2.37 -19.46
CA ASP A 62 -1.50 -1.27 -18.56
C ASP A 62 -0.31 -0.98 -17.65
N GLU A 63 -0.07 0.29 -17.39
CA GLU A 63 0.96 0.70 -16.44
C GLU A 63 0.45 0.51 -15.01
N PHE A 64 1.08 -0.40 -14.28
CA PHE A 64 0.75 -0.73 -12.90
C PHE A 64 1.83 -0.17 -11.96
N TRP A 65 1.43 0.69 -11.04
CA TRP A 65 2.31 1.35 -10.09
C TRP A 65 1.86 1.18 -8.65
N LEU A 66 2.79 0.79 -7.78
CA LEU A 66 2.64 0.89 -6.34
C LEU A 66 3.49 2.04 -5.84
N TYR A 67 2.90 3.04 -5.21
CA TYR A 67 3.63 4.25 -4.85
C TYR A 67 3.54 4.64 -3.37
N SER A 68 2.68 4.00 -2.59
CA SER A 68 2.59 4.28 -1.16
C SER A 68 2.30 3.03 -0.34
N PHE A 69 3.02 2.90 0.76
CA PHE A 69 2.75 1.90 1.78
C PHE A 69 1.68 2.48 2.72
N LEU A 70 0.51 1.85 2.79
CA LEU A 70 -0.57 2.33 3.63
C LEU A 70 -0.49 1.77 5.04
N SER A 71 -0.44 0.46 5.17
CA SER A 71 -0.44 -0.22 6.45
C SER A 71 -0.05 -1.68 6.33
N THR A 72 0.05 -2.34 7.48
CA THR A 72 0.24 -3.78 7.62
C THR A 72 -0.49 -4.31 8.84
N ASP A 73 -0.90 -5.55 8.78
CA ASP A 73 -1.36 -6.34 9.93
C ASP A 73 -0.58 -7.65 10.03
N ALA A 74 -1.10 -8.64 10.75
CA ALA A 74 -0.41 -9.93 10.93
C ALA A 74 -0.16 -10.66 9.61
N ASP A 75 -1.10 -10.59 8.66
CA ASP A 75 -1.14 -11.44 7.47
C ASP A 75 -0.87 -10.70 6.16
N TYR A 76 -1.12 -9.37 6.11
CA TYR A 76 -1.14 -8.60 4.87
C TYR A 76 -0.34 -7.31 4.92
N PHE A 77 0.14 -6.92 3.75
CA PHE A 77 0.58 -5.57 3.42
C PHE A 77 -0.47 -4.87 2.57
N TYR A 78 -0.71 -3.59 2.83
CA TYR A 78 -1.65 -2.74 2.12
C TYR A 78 -0.91 -1.60 1.44
N PHE A 79 -1.09 -1.49 0.11
CA PHE A 79 -0.43 -0.48 -0.71
C PHE A 79 -1.45 0.34 -1.46
N GLN A 80 -1.16 1.61 -1.62
CA GLN A 80 -1.82 2.45 -2.61
C GLN A 80 -1.07 2.35 -3.92
N GLY A 81 -1.82 2.27 -5.00
CA GLY A 81 -1.28 2.25 -6.34
C GLY A 81 -2.24 2.82 -7.36
N SER A 82 -1.82 2.84 -8.59
CA SER A 82 -2.65 3.22 -9.73
C SER A 82 -2.39 2.31 -10.92
N VAL A 83 -3.39 2.21 -11.76
CA VAL A 83 -3.27 1.64 -13.09
C VAL A 83 -3.62 2.72 -14.12
N THR A 84 -2.73 2.89 -15.08
CA THR A 84 -2.95 3.79 -16.22
C THR A 84 -3.28 2.93 -17.43
N THR A 85 -4.47 3.10 -17.95
CA THR A 85 -4.93 2.53 -19.20
C THR A 85 -4.84 3.56 -20.32
N GLN A 86 -5.25 3.22 -21.53
CA GLN A 86 -5.31 4.19 -22.63
C GLN A 86 -6.37 5.28 -22.43
N GLU A 87 -7.37 5.03 -21.58
CA GLU A 87 -8.54 5.88 -21.40
C GLU A 87 -8.51 6.67 -20.10
N GLU A 88 -7.98 6.08 -19.03
CA GLU A 88 -8.09 6.66 -17.68
C GLU A 88 -6.98 6.18 -16.73
N ILE A 89 -6.84 6.89 -15.62
CA ILE A 89 -6.04 6.48 -14.47
C ILE A 89 -7.01 6.10 -13.36
N LYS A 90 -6.84 4.90 -12.80
CA LYS A 90 -7.62 4.40 -11.67
C LYS A 90 -6.74 4.17 -10.47
N GLU A 91 -7.14 4.74 -9.35
CA GLU A 91 -6.51 4.49 -8.05
C GLU A 91 -7.03 3.20 -7.42
N PHE A 92 -6.19 2.51 -6.69
CA PHE A 92 -6.57 1.30 -5.98
C PHE A 92 -5.79 1.12 -4.67
N VAL A 93 -6.32 0.25 -3.82
CA VAL A 93 -5.58 -0.38 -2.74
C VAL A 93 -5.29 -1.83 -3.13
N ALA A 94 -4.03 -2.21 -3.05
CA ALA A 94 -3.56 -3.57 -3.29
C ALA A 94 -3.26 -4.27 -1.95
N ILE A 95 -3.71 -5.51 -1.84
CA ILE A 95 -3.52 -6.36 -0.67
C ILE A 95 -2.59 -7.50 -1.06
N TYR A 96 -1.44 -7.57 -0.37
CA TYR A 96 -0.43 -8.59 -0.58
C TYR A 96 -0.30 -9.47 0.67
N GLU A 97 -0.21 -10.76 0.47
CA GLU A 97 0.12 -11.69 1.55
C GLU A 97 1.57 -11.53 1.99
N LYS A 98 1.82 -11.47 3.29
CA LYS A 98 3.17 -11.24 3.84
C LYS A 98 4.09 -12.43 3.64
N GLU A 99 3.57 -13.65 3.70
CA GLU A 99 4.37 -14.87 3.65
C GLU A 99 5.06 -15.07 2.30
N ASN A 100 4.32 -14.86 1.21
CA ASN A 100 4.79 -15.15 -0.15
C ASN A 100 4.90 -13.90 -1.04
N LEU A 101 4.47 -12.73 -0.57
CA LEU A 101 4.44 -11.45 -1.28
C LEU A 101 3.57 -11.48 -2.56
N GLU A 102 2.59 -12.36 -2.60
CA GLU A 102 1.65 -12.47 -3.71
C GLU A 102 0.47 -11.51 -3.56
N LEU A 103 0.08 -10.92 -4.69
CA LEU A 103 -1.11 -10.06 -4.77
C LEU A 103 -2.38 -10.90 -4.55
N GLN A 104 -3.14 -10.56 -3.52
CA GLN A 104 -4.37 -11.24 -3.15
C GLN A 104 -5.62 -10.50 -3.63
N GLN A 105 -5.56 -9.16 -3.68
CA GLN A 105 -6.70 -8.35 -4.05
C GLN A 105 -6.27 -6.98 -4.56
N ILE A 106 -7.06 -6.44 -5.47
CA ILE A 106 -7.05 -5.03 -5.87
C ILE A 106 -8.47 -4.49 -5.71
N ILE A 107 -8.62 -3.43 -4.94
CA ILE A 107 -9.89 -2.76 -4.74
C ILE A 107 -9.74 -1.33 -5.27
N PHE A 108 -10.46 -1.02 -6.34
CA PHE A 108 -10.47 0.32 -6.92
C PHE A 108 -11.17 1.30 -5.99
N VAL A 109 -10.65 2.51 -5.92
CA VAL A 109 -11.16 3.57 -5.07
C VAL A 109 -11.72 4.68 -5.93
N ASP A 110 -12.94 5.08 -5.64
CA ASP A 110 -13.52 6.28 -6.22
C ASP A 110 -13.08 7.48 -5.39
N GLY A 111 -11.89 7.95 -5.66
CA GLY A 111 -11.20 8.98 -4.89
C GLY A 111 -9.71 8.67 -4.71
N MET A 112 -9.05 9.45 -3.87
CA MET A 112 -7.65 9.26 -3.52
C MET A 112 -7.54 8.99 -2.02
N PRO A 113 -7.23 7.76 -1.59
CA PRO A 113 -6.82 7.54 -0.20
C PRO A 113 -5.51 8.28 0.05
N ASP A 114 -5.42 8.96 1.17
CA ASP A 114 -4.15 9.53 1.63
C ASP A 114 -3.18 8.38 1.97
N SER A 115 -1.90 8.69 1.93
CA SER A 115 -0.83 7.74 2.28
C SER A 115 -0.78 7.38 3.78
N GLN A 116 -1.84 7.63 4.51
CA GLN A 116 -1.93 7.34 5.94
C GLN A 116 -3.13 6.46 6.24
N CYS A 117 -2.84 5.27 6.75
CA CYS A 117 -3.83 4.46 7.42
C CYS A 117 -4.12 5.06 8.80
N ILE A 118 -5.39 5.34 9.09
CA ILE A 118 -5.79 5.85 10.41
C ILE A 118 -5.92 4.72 11.44
N GLY A 119 -6.13 3.49 11.01
CA GLY A 119 -6.19 2.35 11.92
C GLY A 119 -6.47 1.05 11.20
N VAL A 120 -6.01 0.00 11.83
CA VAL A 120 -6.30 -1.38 11.50
C VAL A 120 -6.68 -2.07 12.80
N ASP A 121 -7.84 -2.66 12.84
CA ASP A 121 -8.26 -3.52 13.94
C ASP A 121 -8.48 -4.97 13.46
N GLU A 122 -9.08 -5.80 14.29
CA GLU A 122 -9.33 -7.21 13.92
C GLU A 122 -10.32 -7.36 12.78
N ASN A 123 -11.19 -6.38 12.58
CA ASN A 123 -12.34 -6.48 11.67
C ASN A 123 -12.27 -5.53 10.48
N GLN A 124 -11.60 -4.38 10.62
CA GLN A 124 -11.68 -3.28 9.67
C GLN A 124 -10.33 -2.59 9.46
N ILE A 125 -10.20 -1.98 8.29
CA ILE A 125 -9.06 -1.15 7.90
C ILE A 125 -9.61 0.20 7.48
N PHE A 126 -9.07 1.26 8.04
CA PHE A 126 -9.51 2.63 7.81
C PHE A 126 -8.42 3.45 7.15
N PHE A 127 -8.78 4.21 6.11
CA PHE A 127 -7.91 5.15 5.42
C PHE A 127 -8.59 6.52 5.37
N THR A 128 -7.82 7.59 5.51
CA THR A 128 -8.28 8.93 5.14
C THR A 128 -8.06 9.15 3.65
N GLY A 129 -8.79 10.07 3.07
CA GLY A 129 -8.64 10.44 1.67
C GLY A 129 -9.60 11.52 1.24
N ARG A 130 -9.74 11.67 -0.07
CA ARG A 130 -10.63 12.66 -0.68
C ARG A 130 -11.44 12.04 -1.80
N THR A 131 -12.66 12.52 -1.93
CA THR A 131 -13.52 12.33 -3.10
C THR A 131 -13.74 13.65 -3.79
N GLU A 132 -14.51 13.67 -4.88
CA GLU A 132 -14.94 14.91 -5.53
C GLU A 132 -15.71 15.84 -4.59
N ASP A 133 -16.39 15.28 -3.59
CA ASP A 133 -17.19 16.02 -2.61
C ASP A 133 -16.39 16.52 -1.39
N GLY A 134 -15.10 16.17 -1.28
CA GLY A 134 -14.21 16.61 -0.20
C GLY A 134 -13.54 15.50 0.58
N ASP A 135 -13.15 15.78 1.81
CA ASP A 135 -12.46 14.82 2.67
C ASP A 135 -13.39 13.64 3.02
N ALA A 136 -12.82 12.46 3.13
CA ALA A 136 -13.54 11.22 3.35
C ALA A 136 -12.76 10.23 4.22
N VAL A 137 -13.48 9.29 4.81
CA VAL A 137 -12.92 8.09 5.42
C VAL A 137 -13.36 6.90 4.60
N PHE A 138 -12.38 6.11 4.17
CA PHE A 138 -12.60 4.85 3.47
C PHE A 138 -12.34 3.70 4.43
N TRP A 139 -13.15 2.66 4.40
CA TRP A 139 -12.85 1.46 5.17
C TRP A 139 -13.20 0.19 4.41
N LEU A 140 -12.53 -0.90 4.78
CA LEU A 140 -12.76 -2.25 4.32
C LEU A 140 -13.08 -3.15 5.49
N GLU A 141 -14.03 -4.04 5.28
CA GLU A 141 -14.26 -5.17 6.18
C GLU A 141 -13.26 -6.28 5.85
N LYS A 142 -12.45 -6.70 6.81
CA LYS A 142 -11.44 -7.75 6.59
C LYS A 142 -12.05 -9.09 6.23
N GLU A 143 -13.23 -9.41 6.77
CA GLU A 143 -13.94 -10.65 6.49
C GLU A 143 -14.26 -10.83 5.00
N THR A 144 -14.55 -9.74 4.29
CA THR A 144 -14.99 -9.74 2.90
C THR A 144 -14.01 -9.09 1.93
N MET A 145 -12.89 -8.59 2.40
CA MET A 145 -11.95 -7.80 1.57
C MET A 145 -11.31 -8.60 0.43
N LEU A 146 -11.24 -9.94 0.53
CA LEU A 146 -10.70 -10.81 -0.51
C LEU A 146 -11.79 -11.37 -1.44
N GLU A 147 -13.04 -11.04 -1.24
CA GLU A 147 -14.12 -11.44 -2.12
C GLU A 147 -14.06 -10.64 -3.44
N LYS A 148 -14.59 -11.25 -4.51
CA LYS A 148 -14.54 -10.67 -5.86
C LYS A 148 -15.23 -9.30 -5.97
N ASP A 149 -16.26 -9.06 -5.17
CA ASP A 149 -17.09 -7.86 -5.14
C ASP A 149 -16.76 -6.92 -3.96
N ALA A 150 -15.61 -7.12 -3.31
CA ALA A 150 -15.17 -6.26 -2.24
C ALA A 150 -15.09 -4.80 -2.70
N GLN A 151 -15.62 -3.89 -1.88
CA GLN A 151 -15.65 -2.46 -2.14
C GLN A 151 -15.31 -1.69 -0.87
N PHE A 152 -14.77 -0.49 -1.06
CA PHE A 152 -14.65 0.45 0.02
C PHE A 152 -16.02 0.99 0.43
N HIS A 153 -16.22 1.08 1.73
CA HIS A 153 -17.24 1.96 2.30
C HIS A 153 -16.63 3.35 2.40
N VAL A 154 -17.43 4.37 2.12
CA VAL A 154 -16.99 5.77 2.15
C VAL A 154 -17.90 6.55 3.08
N LEU A 155 -17.30 7.24 4.03
CA LEU A 155 -17.99 8.19 4.91
C LEU A 155 -17.46 9.58 4.61
N GLN A 156 -18.37 10.47 4.28
CA GLN A 156 -18.12 11.89 4.15
C GLN A 156 -18.69 12.62 5.37
N PRO A 157 -17.97 13.59 5.93
CA PRO A 157 -18.47 14.41 7.04
C PRO A 157 -19.62 15.31 6.63
#